data_34417a7c44f7eab39eba6792c6ca153d
#
_entry.id   34417a7c44f7eab39eba6792c6ca153d
#
_cell.length_a   1.000
_cell.length_b   1.000
_cell.length_c   1.000
_cell.angle_alpha   90.00
_cell.angle_beta   90.00
_cell.angle_gamma   90.00
#
_symmetry.space_group_name_H-M   'P 1'
#
loop_
_entity.id
_entity.type
_entity.pdbx_description
1 polymer ?
#
loop_
_entity_poly.entity_id
_entity_poly.type
_entity_poly.pdbx_seq_one_letter_code
_entity_poly.pdbx_strand_id
1 'polypeptide(L)'
;MTLSDDLNFGEHGGEFEAETPASPVIFGIAFTPKIIGILVGVIGIAGAGYIFLNLLMPAWESYQQQQAKNTELQGQVEQKKASIKQIDKVKDELAQAKQQKVQVLSLFANEKTLGTLLLDVNRLVESGNTPTSINGVRAKLNKFVPVSPKPEPIIDGSLGLLVNGKLQRSSINAEITGTYEQTQSIIRNIERLQPLLIVKDYQVTLAPVESRSPLDKTPMQVGPGAINTSFQLQVLMPLSPEEIAAAAAKAAPKK
;
A
#
# COMPACT_ATOMS: atom_id res chain seq x y z
N MET A 1 -30.45 -59.67 -30.51
CA MET A 1 -30.54 -61.10 -30.34
C MET A 1 -31.48 -61.35 -29.17
N THR A 2 -32.71 -61.68 -29.50
CA THR A 2 -33.82 -62.00 -28.63
C THR A 2 -33.69 -63.45 -28.21
N LEU A 3 -33.75 -63.72 -26.92
CA LEU A 3 -34.01 -65.03 -26.38
C LEU A 3 -35.17 -64.89 -25.39
N SER A 4 -36.37 -65.14 -25.98
CA SER A 4 -37.56 -65.55 -25.25
C SER A 4 -37.37 -67.01 -24.94
N ASP A 5 -37.41 -67.37 -23.69
CA ASP A 5 -37.59 -68.77 -23.33
C ASP A 5 -38.87 -68.91 -22.48
N ASP A 6 -39.82 -69.52 -23.12
CA ASP A 6 -41.09 -70.00 -22.59
C ASP A 6 -40.84 -70.95 -21.43
N LEU A 7 -41.26 -70.63 -20.23
CA LEU A 7 -41.50 -71.58 -19.17
C LEU A 7 -43.02 -71.79 -18.99
N ASN A 8 -43.52 -72.64 -19.78
CA ASN A 8 -44.85 -73.25 -19.62
C ASN A 8 -44.85 -74.15 -18.37
N PHE A 9 -45.47 -73.69 -17.29
CA PHE A 9 -45.71 -74.51 -16.09
C PHE A 9 -47.05 -75.16 -16.20
N GLY A 10 -46.99 -76.45 -16.63
CA GLY A 10 -48.14 -77.30 -16.73
C GLY A 10 -48.86 -77.47 -15.39
N GLU A 11 -50.11 -77.24 -15.46
CA GLU A 11 -51.15 -77.54 -14.50
C GLU A 11 -51.19 -79.09 -14.24
N HIS A 12 -50.70 -79.52 -13.08
CA HIS A 12 -51.01 -80.87 -12.55
C HIS A 12 -51.85 -80.67 -11.31
N GLY A 13 -53.14 -80.83 -11.51
CA GLY A 13 -54.11 -81.11 -10.45
C GLY A 13 -53.78 -82.42 -9.79
N GLY A 14 -53.32 -82.41 -8.60
CA GLY A 14 -53.21 -83.53 -7.68
C GLY A 14 -53.90 -83.15 -6.39
N GLU A 15 -55.10 -83.62 -6.21
CA GLU A 15 -55.78 -83.67 -4.92
C GLU A 15 -54.90 -84.46 -3.95
N PHE A 16 -54.15 -83.77 -3.10
CA PHE A 16 -53.61 -84.38 -1.88
C PHE A 16 -54.53 -83.98 -0.74
N GLU A 17 -55.33 -84.96 -0.29
CA GLU A 17 -55.93 -84.92 1.05
C GLU A 17 -54.78 -84.77 2.06
N ALA A 18 -54.53 -83.60 2.51
CA ALA A 18 -53.59 -83.33 3.58
C ALA A 18 -54.29 -83.60 4.90
N GLU A 19 -53.98 -84.81 5.47
CA GLU A 19 -54.12 -84.98 6.90
C GLU A 19 -53.52 -83.81 7.61
N THR A 20 -54.33 -83.06 8.33
CA THR A 20 -53.90 -81.95 9.14
C THR A 20 -53.05 -82.46 10.29
N PRO A 21 -51.74 -82.22 10.33
CA PRO A 21 -50.95 -82.54 11.51
C PRO A 21 -51.48 -81.72 12.66
N ALA A 22 -51.72 -82.37 13.79
CA ALA A 22 -52.12 -81.70 15.03
C ALA A 22 -51.18 -80.55 15.35
N SER A 23 -51.70 -79.35 15.27
CA SER A 23 -50.95 -78.14 15.54
C SER A 23 -50.40 -78.21 16.95
N PRO A 24 -49.09 -78.08 17.18
CA PRO A 24 -48.52 -78.00 18.54
C PRO A 24 -49.12 -76.85 19.30
N VAL A 25 -49.78 -77.12 20.42
CA VAL A 25 -50.28 -76.05 21.33
C VAL A 25 -49.20 -75.74 22.33
N ILE A 26 -48.60 -74.60 22.20
CA ILE A 26 -47.62 -74.07 23.16
C ILE A 26 -48.25 -72.82 23.81
N PHE A 27 -48.34 -72.79 25.13
CA PHE A 27 -48.97 -71.72 25.94
C PHE A 27 -50.48 -71.51 25.67
N GLY A 28 -51.21 -72.57 25.29
CA GLY A 28 -52.67 -72.47 25.09
C GLY A 28 -53.12 -71.82 23.76
N ILE A 29 -52.20 -71.52 22.86
CA ILE A 29 -52.50 -71.02 21.53
C ILE A 29 -52.20 -72.10 20.51
N ALA A 30 -53.22 -72.49 19.69
CA ALA A 30 -53.08 -73.46 18.58
C ALA A 30 -52.32 -72.74 17.43
N PHE A 31 -51.11 -73.21 17.13
CA PHE A 31 -50.29 -72.68 16.05
C PHE A 31 -50.83 -73.13 14.70
N THR A 32 -51.82 -72.41 14.22
CA THR A 32 -52.35 -72.67 12.85
C THR A 32 -51.36 -72.02 11.84
N PRO A 33 -51.27 -72.58 10.59
CA PRO A 33 -50.36 -72.04 9.57
C PRO A 33 -50.52 -70.53 9.33
N LYS A 34 -51.71 -69.98 9.56
CA LYS A 34 -52.00 -68.56 9.46
C LYS A 34 -51.32 -67.73 10.58
N ILE A 35 -51.31 -68.25 11.80
CA ILE A 35 -50.69 -67.59 12.95
C ILE A 35 -49.16 -67.61 12.81
N ILE A 36 -48.58 -68.69 12.33
CA ILE A 36 -47.14 -68.78 12.03
C ILE A 36 -46.75 -67.78 10.95
N GLY A 37 -47.56 -67.67 9.88
CA GLY A 37 -47.30 -66.66 8.83
C GLY A 37 -47.30 -65.19 9.34
N ILE A 38 -48.28 -64.88 10.22
CA ILE A 38 -48.34 -63.53 10.83
C ILE A 38 -47.17 -63.32 11.74
N LEU A 39 -46.78 -64.31 12.55
CA LEU A 39 -45.64 -64.15 13.48
C LEU A 39 -44.31 -63.98 12.75
N VAL A 40 -44.08 -64.78 11.70
CA VAL A 40 -42.89 -64.58 10.83
C VAL A 40 -42.92 -63.22 10.13
N GLY A 41 -44.10 -62.76 9.68
CA GLY A 41 -44.26 -61.42 9.10
C GLY A 41 -43.91 -60.29 10.08
N VAL A 42 -44.39 -60.38 11.32
CA VAL A 42 -44.09 -59.38 12.37
C VAL A 42 -42.61 -59.41 12.72
N ILE A 43 -41.96 -60.55 12.86
CA ILE A 43 -40.54 -60.69 13.10
C ILE A 43 -39.76 -60.14 11.91
N GLY A 44 -40.19 -60.38 10.68
CA GLY A 44 -39.59 -59.85 9.46
C GLY A 44 -39.64 -58.29 9.42
N ILE A 45 -40.79 -57.71 9.75
CA ILE A 45 -40.99 -56.29 9.79
C ILE A 45 -40.15 -55.69 10.91
N ALA A 46 -40.12 -56.29 12.12
CA ALA A 46 -39.29 -55.82 13.24
C ALA A 46 -37.78 -55.87 12.93
N GLY A 47 -37.35 -57.01 12.28
CA GLY A 47 -35.95 -57.13 11.81
C GLY A 47 -35.57 -56.12 10.74
N ALA A 48 -36.46 -55.90 9.75
CA ALA A 48 -36.25 -54.88 8.73
C ALA A 48 -36.19 -53.45 9.34
N GLY A 49 -37.10 -53.17 10.28
CA GLY A 49 -37.08 -51.89 11.01
C GLY A 49 -35.80 -51.70 11.81
N TYR A 50 -35.32 -52.75 12.48
CA TYR A 50 -34.06 -52.72 13.23
C TYR A 50 -32.86 -52.45 12.32
N ILE A 51 -32.76 -53.13 11.18
CA ILE A 51 -31.69 -52.90 10.19
C ILE A 51 -31.77 -51.48 9.62
N PHE A 52 -32.97 -51.02 9.31
CA PHE A 52 -33.17 -49.66 8.80
C PHE A 52 -32.70 -48.60 9.79
N LEU A 53 -33.08 -48.71 11.04
CA LEU A 53 -32.74 -47.73 12.07
C LEU A 53 -31.26 -47.79 12.49
N ASN A 54 -30.65 -48.96 12.60
CA ASN A 54 -29.31 -49.13 13.10
C ASN A 54 -28.21 -49.14 12.03
N LEU A 55 -28.51 -49.50 10.79
CA LEU A 55 -27.51 -49.52 9.71
C LEU A 55 -27.73 -48.41 8.69
N LEU A 56 -28.96 -48.21 8.22
CA LEU A 56 -29.22 -47.29 7.13
C LEU A 56 -29.17 -45.82 7.58
N MET A 57 -29.77 -45.53 8.72
CA MET A 57 -29.77 -44.17 9.27
C MET A 57 -28.35 -43.63 9.58
N PRO A 58 -27.49 -44.34 10.33
CA PRO A 58 -26.14 -43.87 10.60
C PRO A 58 -25.26 -43.82 9.35
N ALA A 59 -25.47 -44.71 8.38
CA ALA A 59 -24.77 -44.64 7.10
C ALA A 59 -25.16 -43.39 6.30
N TRP A 60 -26.42 -43.01 6.31
CA TRP A 60 -26.92 -41.79 5.68
C TRP A 60 -26.39 -40.55 6.36
N GLU A 61 -26.39 -40.50 7.70
CA GLU A 61 -25.83 -39.39 8.47
C GLU A 61 -24.32 -39.23 8.23
N SER A 62 -23.57 -40.33 8.20
CA SER A 62 -22.13 -40.28 7.91
C SER A 62 -21.84 -39.76 6.50
N TYR A 63 -22.67 -40.13 5.53
CA TYR A 63 -22.56 -39.63 4.16
C TYR A 63 -22.85 -38.12 4.10
N GLN A 64 -23.92 -37.65 4.74
CA GLN A 64 -24.23 -36.22 4.82
C GLN A 64 -23.12 -35.44 5.54
N GLN A 65 -22.58 -35.97 6.65
CA GLN A 65 -21.46 -35.34 7.35
C GLN A 65 -20.20 -35.25 6.49
N GLN A 66 -19.88 -36.29 5.72
CA GLN A 66 -18.77 -36.25 4.80
C GLN A 66 -18.98 -35.22 3.69
N GLN A 67 -20.19 -35.16 3.13
CA GLN A 67 -20.53 -34.17 2.11
C GLN A 67 -20.47 -32.75 2.66
N ALA A 68 -20.98 -32.51 3.88
CA ALA A 68 -20.89 -31.23 4.55
C ALA A 68 -19.42 -30.82 4.80
N LYS A 69 -18.58 -31.75 5.32
CA LYS A 69 -17.15 -31.52 5.52
C LYS A 69 -16.41 -31.21 4.20
N ASN A 70 -16.74 -31.91 3.12
CA ASN A 70 -16.14 -31.62 1.82
C ASN A 70 -16.52 -30.25 1.31
N THR A 71 -17.76 -29.82 1.47
CA THR A 71 -18.21 -28.47 1.10
C THR A 71 -17.54 -27.41 1.96
N GLU A 72 -17.43 -27.64 3.27
CA GLU A 72 -16.73 -26.76 4.19
C GLU A 72 -15.25 -26.61 3.83
N LEU A 73 -14.56 -27.74 3.59
CA LEU A 73 -13.15 -27.74 3.17
C LEU A 73 -12.94 -27.02 1.84
N GLN A 74 -13.84 -27.21 0.88
CA GLN A 74 -13.79 -26.47 -0.39
C GLN A 74 -13.95 -24.96 -0.15
N GLY A 75 -14.91 -24.56 0.70
CA GLY A 75 -15.06 -23.16 1.09
C GLY A 75 -13.81 -22.58 1.77
N GLN A 76 -13.20 -23.33 2.67
CA GLN A 76 -11.95 -22.94 3.32
C GLN A 76 -10.79 -22.80 2.31
N VAL A 77 -10.69 -23.71 1.34
CA VAL A 77 -9.68 -23.65 0.27
C VAL A 77 -9.89 -22.42 -0.61
N GLU A 78 -11.13 -22.12 -0.99
CA GLU A 78 -11.44 -20.91 -1.77
C GLU A 78 -11.14 -19.64 -0.99
N GLN A 79 -11.51 -19.59 0.29
CA GLN A 79 -11.21 -18.46 1.16
C GLN A 79 -9.69 -18.25 1.30
N LYS A 80 -8.93 -19.32 1.51
CA LYS A 80 -7.47 -19.26 1.57
C LYS A 80 -6.85 -18.81 0.24
N LYS A 81 -7.37 -19.32 -0.90
CA LYS A 81 -6.92 -18.87 -2.22
C LYS A 81 -7.20 -17.37 -2.45
N ALA A 82 -8.37 -16.89 -2.03
CA ALA A 82 -8.70 -15.46 -2.09
C ALA A 82 -7.75 -14.64 -1.21
N SER A 83 -7.47 -15.11 0.01
CA SER A 83 -6.51 -14.45 0.93
C SER A 83 -5.09 -14.42 0.35
N ILE A 84 -4.64 -15.49 -0.30
CA ILE A 84 -3.32 -15.53 -0.96
C ILE A 84 -3.26 -14.48 -2.09
N LYS A 85 -4.30 -14.40 -2.93
CA LYS A 85 -4.36 -13.37 -3.98
C LYS A 85 -4.34 -11.94 -3.40
N GLN A 86 -5.00 -11.73 -2.25
CA GLN A 86 -4.93 -10.44 -1.56
C GLN A 86 -3.52 -10.13 -1.04
N ILE A 87 -2.82 -11.14 -0.49
CA ILE A 87 -1.43 -11.00 -0.03
C ILE A 87 -0.52 -10.61 -1.20
N ASP A 88 -0.65 -11.27 -2.34
CA ASP A 88 0.14 -10.95 -3.52
C ASP A 88 -0.13 -9.52 -3.99
N LYS A 89 -1.40 -9.10 -4.06
CA LYS A 89 -1.78 -7.73 -4.38
C LYS A 89 -1.17 -6.72 -3.40
N VAL A 90 -1.26 -6.98 -2.09
CA VAL A 90 -0.66 -6.09 -1.07
C VAL A 90 0.86 -6.05 -1.18
N LYS A 91 1.53 -7.15 -1.54
CA LYS A 91 2.97 -7.16 -1.79
C LYS A 91 3.36 -6.29 -2.99
N ASP A 92 2.59 -6.37 -4.07
CA ASP A 92 2.82 -5.54 -5.25
C ASP A 92 2.59 -4.05 -4.94
N GLU A 93 1.51 -3.72 -4.22
CA GLU A 93 1.24 -2.37 -3.76
C GLU A 93 2.37 -1.84 -2.84
N LEU A 94 2.87 -2.69 -1.93
CA LEU A 94 3.99 -2.35 -1.06
C LEU A 94 5.28 -2.12 -1.86
N ALA A 95 5.55 -2.95 -2.88
CA ALA A 95 6.71 -2.78 -3.75
C ALA A 95 6.63 -1.46 -4.52
N GLN A 96 5.47 -1.15 -5.09
CA GLN A 96 5.21 0.12 -5.77
C GLN A 96 5.36 1.32 -4.82
N ALA A 97 4.78 1.25 -3.63
CA ALA A 97 4.89 2.29 -2.62
C ALA A 97 6.35 2.53 -2.18
N LYS A 98 7.13 1.46 -2.02
CA LYS A 98 8.57 1.56 -1.73
C LYS A 98 9.33 2.23 -2.87
N GLN A 99 9.04 1.88 -4.11
CA GLN A 99 9.66 2.50 -5.28
C GLN A 99 9.30 3.98 -5.38
N GLN A 100 8.02 4.34 -5.21
CA GLN A 100 7.57 5.73 -5.17
C GLN A 100 8.26 6.51 -4.03
N LYS A 101 8.38 5.91 -2.85
CA LYS A 101 9.12 6.51 -1.73
C LYS A 101 10.57 6.83 -2.11
N VAL A 102 11.28 5.90 -2.76
CA VAL A 102 12.67 6.14 -3.20
C VAL A 102 12.73 7.27 -4.22
N GLN A 103 11.80 7.31 -5.19
CA GLN A 103 11.73 8.40 -6.16
C GLN A 103 11.48 9.76 -5.50
N VAL A 104 10.54 9.82 -4.55
CA VAL A 104 10.27 11.06 -3.81
C VAL A 104 11.47 11.47 -2.97
N LEU A 105 12.11 10.52 -2.27
CA LEU A 105 13.29 10.81 -1.46
C LEU A 105 14.48 11.30 -2.30
N SER A 106 14.58 10.90 -3.56
CA SER A 106 15.65 11.38 -4.46
C SER A 106 15.52 12.86 -4.84
N LEU A 107 14.34 13.45 -4.66
CA LEU A 107 14.10 14.89 -4.89
C LEU A 107 14.56 15.77 -3.72
N PHE A 108 14.78 15.17 -2.55
CA PHE A 108 15.25 15.91 -1.38
C PHE A 108 16.78 16.01 -1.37
N ALA A 109 17.26 17.07 -0.71
CA ALA A 109 18.68 17.23 -0.49
C ALA A 109 19.25 16.17 0.48
N ASN A 110 20.54 15.95 0.35
CA ASN A 110 21.34 15.24 1.32
C ASN A 110 22.51 16.13 1.77
N GLU A 111 23.30 15.71 2.76
CA GLU A 111 24.43 16.49 3.25
C GLU A 111 25.46 16.83 2.15
N LYS A 112 25.64 15.94 1.17
CA LYS A 112 26.56 16.18 0.05
C LYS A 112 26.04 17.29 -0.85
N THR A 113 24.74 17.32 -1.15
CA THR A 113 24.11 18.38 -1.96
C THR A 113 24.16 19.73 -1.27
N LEU A 114 24.08 19.78 0.06
CA LEU A 114 24.31 21.02 0.79
C LEU A 114 25.72 21.58 0.59
N GLY A 115 26.73 20.70 0.60
CA GLY A 115 28.12 21.11 0.38
C GLY A 115 28.39 21.64 -1.03
N THR A 116 27.68 21.15 -2.04
CA THR A 116 27.82 21.60 -3.44
C THR A 116 26.90 22.77 -3.80
N LEU A 117 25.86 23.04 -3.00
CA LEU A 117 24.85 24.05 -3.32
C LEU A 117 25.45 25.46 -3.53
N LEU A 118 26.45 25.83 -2.75
CA LEU A 118 27.17 27.10 -2.95
C LEU A 118 27.82 27.18 -4.34
N LEU A 119 28.47 26.08 -4.76
CA LEU A 119 29.11 26.05 -6.08
C LEU A 119 28.08 26.11 -7.20
N ASP A 120 26.96 25.40 -7.03
CA ASP A 120 25.89 25.36 -8.01
C ASP A 120 25.21 26.73 -8.15
N VAL A 121 24.90 27.40 -7.02
CA VAL A 121 24.34 28.75 -7.02
C VAL A 121 25.36 29.76 -7.61
N ASN A 122 26.64 29.68 -7.23
CA ASN A 122 27.67 30.56 -7.81
C ASN A 122 27.78 30.36 -9.34
N ARG A 123 27.78 29.11 -9.80
CA ARG A 123 27.79 28.81 -11.25
C ARG A 123 26.56 29.37 -11.96
N LEU A 124 25.38 29.31 -11.34
CA LEU A 124 24.17 29.91 -11.89
C LEU A 124 24.25 31.41 -11.99
N VAL A 125 24.80 32.09 -10.97
CA VAL A 125 25.03 33.52 -10.99
C VAL A 125 26.01 33.88 -12.10
N GLU A 126 27.12 33.17 -12.24
CA GLU A 126 28.10 33.38 -13.31
C GLU A 126 27.52 33.09 -14.71
N SER A 127 26.67 32.08 -14.85
CA SER A 127 26.03 31.78 -16.13
C SER A 127 25.05 32.87 -16.61
N GLY A 128 24.51 33.66 -15.68
CA GLY A 128 23.70 34.84 -15.99
C GLY A 128 24.50 36.01 -16.57
N ASN A 129 25.83 35.94 -16.51
CA ASN A 129 26.73 36.94 -17.05
C ASN A 129 27.09 36.65 -18.51
N THR A 130 26.21 37.00 -19.44
CA THR A 130 26.54 36.91 -20.88
C THR A 130 27.59 37.98 -21.27
N PRO A 131 28.47 37.69 -22.26
CA PRO A 131 29.45 38.67 -22.75
C PRO A 131 28.81 39.93 -23.33
N THR A 132 27.54 39.89 -23.65
CA THR A 132 26.73 40.96 -24.24
C THR A 132 25.89 41.72 -23.21
N SER A 133 26.24 41.68 -21.92
CA SER A 133 25.57 42.54 -20.94
C SER A 133 25.82 44.02 -21.29
N ILE A 134 24.78 44.59 -21.90
CA ILE A 134 24.77 45.90 -22.60
C ILE A 134 25.21 47.06 -21.72
N ASN A 135 25.40 46.90 -20.42
CA ASN A 135 25.73 47.98 -19.48
C ASN A 135 26.82 47.63 -18.46
N GLY A 136 27.62 46.60 -18.69
CA GLY A 136 28.76 46.29 -17.82
C GLY A 136 28.41 45.77 -16.42
N VAL A 137 27.12 45.69 -16.06
CA VAL A 137 26.69 45.16 -14.77
C VAL A 137 26.76 43.62 -14.79
N ARG A 138 27.61 43.08 -13.95
CA ARG A 138 27.72 41.60 -13.77
C ARG A 138 26.96 41.17 -12.54
N ALA A 139 26.21 40.10 -12.66
CA ALA A 139 25.62 39.46 -11.51
C ALA A 139 26.72 38.87 -10.62
N LYS A 140 26.59 39.08 -9.31
CA LYS A 140 27.54 38.60 -8.30
C LYS A 140 26.81 38.08 -7.08
N LEU A 141 27.25 36.96 -6.57
CA LEU A 141 26.82 36.42 -5.28
C LEU A 141 27.63 37.08 -4.17
N ASN A 142 27.02 37.97 -3.39
CA ASN A 142 27.69 38.71 -2.33
C ASN A 142 27.72 37.95 -1.01
N LYS A 143 26.62 37.22 -0.73
CA LYS A 143 26.46 36.53 0.55
C LYS A 143 25.80 35.20 0.33
N PHE A 144 26.31 34.17 0.99
CA PHE A 144 25.72 32.84 1.05
C PHE A 144 26.13 32.21 2.38
N VAL A 145 25.27 32.41 3.38
CA VAL A 145 25.60 32.04 4.76
C VAL A 145 24.47 31.25 5.37
N PRO A 146 24.73 30.04 5.87
CA PRO A 146 23.72 29.28 6.59
C PRO A 146 23.30 29.99 7.86
N VAL A 147 22.00 29.99 8.15
CA VAL A 147 21.43 30.62 9.37
C VAL A 147 21.79 29.77 10.59
N SER A 148 21.81 28.46 10.44
CA SER A 148 22.17 27.50 11.49
C SER A 148 23.22 26.53 10.96
N PRO A 149 24.21 26.13 11.79
CA PRO A 149 25.26 25.19 11.37
C PRO A 149 24.75 23.77 11.14
N LYS A 150 23.59 23.44 11.69
CA LYS A 150 22.96 22.14 11.53
C LYS A 150 21.53 22.30 11.01
N PRO A 151 21.07 21.37 10.18
CA PRO A 151 19.67 21.34 9.79
C PRO A 151 18.74 21.21 11.00
N GLU A 152 17.59 21.85 10.92
CA GLU A 152 16.60 21.86 12.00
C GLU A 152 15.37 21.03 11.62
N PRO A 153 14.86 20.16 12.52
CA PRO A 153 13.65 19.41 12.25
C PRO A 153 12.44 20.35 12.14
N ILE A 154 11.58 20.10 11.17
CA ILE A 154 10.36 20.88 10.94
C ILE A 154 9.28 20.33 11.84
N ILE A 155 8.96 21.07 12.91
CA ILE A 155 7.93 20.72 13.89
C ILE A 155 6.87 21.82 14.03
N ASP A 156 7.02 22.89 13.25
CA ASP A 156 6.19 24.11 13.30
C ASP A 156 4.89 24.01 12.49
N GLY A 157 4.63 22.88 11.82
CA GLY A 157 3.46 22.68 10.98
C GLY A 157 3.48 23.48 9.67
N SER A 158 4.56 24.21 9.35
CA SER A 158 4.66 25.08 8.17
C SER A 158 4.47 24.35 6.83
N LEU A 159 4.76 23.05 6.78
CA LEU A 159 4.60 22.19 5.60
C LEU A 159 3.42 21.21 5.74
N GLY A 160 2.58 21.39 6.77
CA GLY A 160 1.44 20.54 7.05
C GLY A 160 1.73 19.45 8.08
N LEU A 161 0.67 19.02 8.78
CA LEU A 161 0.76 18.09 9.92
C LEU A 161 1.33 16.71 9.56
N LEU A 162 1.10 16.23 8.33
CA LEU A 162 1.55 14.91 7.89
C LEU A 162 3.07 14.81 7.72
N VAL A 163 3.74 15.96 7.53
CA VAL A 163 5.18 16.08 7.28
C VAL A 163 5.94 16.46 8.55
N ASN A 164 5.22 16.90 9.56
CA ASN A 164 5.80 17.36 10.84
C ASN A 164 6.67 16.26 11.48
N GLY A 165 7.90 16.60 11.83
CA GLY A 165 8.87 15.67 12.41
C GLY A 165 9.41 14.59 11.46
N LYS A 166 9.14 14.70 10.14
CA LYS A 166 9.68 13.77 9.13
C LYS A 166 10.73 14.41 8.23
N LEU A 167 10.74 15.74 8.15
CA LEU A 167 11.68 16.54 7.39
C LEU A 167 12.46 17.47 8.31
N GLN A 168 13.64 17.82 7.85
CA GLN A 168 14.48 18.88 8.39
C GLN A 168 14.76 19.90 7.30
N ARG A 169 15.03 21.14 7.72
CA ARG A 169 15.39 22.22 6.83
C ARG A 169 16.75 22.79 7.18
N SER A 170 17.51 23.15 6.16
CA SER A 170 18.67 24.04 6.29
C SER A 170 18.32 25.36 5.65
N SER A 171 18.39 26.46 6.42
CA SER A 171 18.09 27.81 5.94
C SER A 171 19.39 28.53 5.64
N ILE A 172 19.49 29.13 4.47
CA ILE A 172 20.69 29.84 3.98
C ILE A 172 20.28 31.23 3.52
N ASN A 173 20.90 32.26 4.04
CA ASN A 173 20.72 33.63 3.57
C ASN A 173 21.62 33.87 2.36
N ALA A 174 21.03 34.26 1.25
CA ALA A 174 21.71 34.59 0.01
C ALA A 174 21.46 36.07 -0.37
N GLU A 175 22.47 36.70 -0.92
CA GLU A 175 22.39 38.07 -1.44
C GLU A 175 23.09 38.11 -2.80
N ILE A 176 22.39 38.62 -3.80
CA ILE A 176 22.87 38.72 -5.17
C ILE A 176 22.74 40.18 -5.63
N THR A 177 23.79 40.69 -6.25
CA THR A 177 23.75 41.97 -6.97
C THR A 177 23.71 41.68 -8.47
N GLY A 178 22.90 42.40 -9.23
CA GLY A 178 22.81 42.27 -10.68
C GLY A 178 21.71 43.15 -11.27
N THR A 179 21.42 43.01 -12.55
CA THR A 179 20.24 43.63 -13.13
C THR A 179 18.98 42.84 -12.75
N TYR A 180 17.81 43.44 -12.86
CA TYR A 180 16.54 42.77 -12.61
C TYR A 180 16.39 41.51 -13.45
N GLU A 181 16.72 41.54 -14.74
CA GLU A 181 16.61 40.41 -15.65
C GLU A 181 17.57 39.28 -15.25
N GLN A 182 18.80 39.59 -14.89
CA GLN A 182 19.78 38.62 -14.40
C GLN A 182 19.28 37.95 -13.13
N THR A 183 18.80 38.73 -12.16
CA THR A 183 18.27 38.20 -10.89
C THR A 183 17.08 37.29 -11.11
N GLN A 184 16.14 37.70 -11.96
CA GLN A 184 14.97 36.87 -12.29
C GLN A 184 15.38 35.54 -12.98
N SER A 185 16.38 35.61 -13.88
CA SER A 185 16.90 34.39 -14.54
C SER A 185 17.57 33.46 -13.51
N ILE A 186 18.34 34.02 -12.59
CA ILE A 186 19.02 33.26 -11.55
C ILE A 186 17.99 32.55 -10.65
N ILE A 187 16.95 33.27 -10.19
CA ILE A 187 15.91 32.68 -9.35
C ILE A 187 15.17 31.53 -10.08
N ARG A 188 14.78 31.73 -11.34
CA ARG A 188 14.18 30.66 -12.15
C ARG A 188 15.10 29.45 -12.29
N ASN A 189 16.39 29.67 -12.40
CA ASN A 189 17.35 28.59 -12.49
C ASN A 189 17.55 27.90 -11.14
N ILE A 190 17.49 28.64 -10.02
CA ILE A 190 17.49 28.07 -8.66
C ILE A 190 16.25 27.17 -8.47
N GLU A 191 15.06 27.58 -8.91
CA GLU A 191 13.83 26.80 -8.84
C GLU A 191 13.90 25.48 -9.64
N ARG A 192 14.78 25.42 -10.64
CA ARG A 192 15.01 24.21 -11.46
C ARG A 192 16.09 23.29 -10.92
N LEU A 193 16.80 23.73 -9.87
CA LEU A 193 17.81 22.89 -9.26
C LEU A 193 17.15 21.67 -8.57
N GLN A 194 17.81 20.54 -8.68
CA GLN A 194 17.66 19.45 -7.73
C GLN A 194 18.71 19.68 -6.64
N PRO A 195 18.35 19.74 -5.42
CA PRO A 195 17.20 19.29 -4.66
C PRO A 195 16.05 20.30 -4.55
N LEU A 196 14.98 19.88 -3.87
CA LEU A 196 13.81 20.72 -3.58
C LEU A 196 14.21 21.90 -2.68
N LEU A 197 14.13 23.11 -3.23
CA LEU A 197 14.46 24.37 -2.59
C LEU A 197 13.21 25.24 -2.46
N ILE A 198 13.09 25.94 -1.34
CA ILE A 198 12.03 26.93 -1.12
C ILE A 198 12.71 28.30 -0.94
N VAL A 199 12.30 29.26 -1.76
CA VAL A 199 12.75 30.66 -1.63
C VAL A 199 11.76 31.40 -0.73
N LYS A 200 12.28 32.05 0.32
CA LYS A 200 11.50 32.87 1.26
C LYS A 200 12.16 34.24 1.45
N ASP A 201 11.42 35.16 2.05
CA ASP A 201 11.90 36.47 2.48
C ASP A 201 12.62 37.24 1.36
N TYR A 202 12.01 37.20 0.16
CA TYR A 202 12.55 37.87 -1.01
C TYR A 202 12.43 39.39 -0.89
N GLN A 203 13.55 40.08 -0.89
CA GLN A 203 13.64 41.55 -0.81
C GLN A 203 14.56 42.09 -1.90
N VAL A 204 14.16 43.18 -2.52
CA VAL A 204 14.93 43.83 -3.56
C VAL A 204 15.15 45.30 -3.17
N THR A 205 16.40 45.74 -3.22
CA THR A 205 16.78 47.13 -3.00
C THR A 205 17.65 47.59 -4.16
N LEU A 206 17.64 48.89 -4.43
CA LEU A 206 18.58 49.47 -5.42
C LEU A 206 19.99 49.33 -4.86
N ALA A 207 20.90 48.82 -5.69
CA ALA A 207 22.31 48.81 -5.30
C ALA A 207 22.84 50.24 -5.21
N PRO A 208 23.68 50.56 -4.20
CA PRO A 208 24.34 51.84 -4.13
C PRO A 208 25.12 52.08 -5.43
N VAL A 209 24.92 53.24 -6.03
CA VAL A 209 25.74 53.65 -7.17
C VAL A 209 27.14 53.85 -6.62
N GLU A 210 28.09 52.97 -6.98
CA GLU A 210 29.50 53.26 -6.67
C GLU A 210 29.86 54.57 -7.38
N SER A 211 30.01 55.62 -6.61
CA SER A 211 30.44 56.92 -7.10
C SER A 211 31.83 56.76 -7.73
N ARG A 212 31.86 56.65 -9.06
CA ARG A 212 33.13 56.76 -9.79
C ARG A 212 33.77 58.12 -9.41
N SER A 213 35.05 58.08 -9.27
CA SER A 213 35.85 59.23 -8.90
C SER A 213 35.41 60.53 -9.62
N PRO A 214 35.41 61.70 -8.97
CA PRO A 214 34.90 62.96 -9.54
C PRO A 214 35.60 63.42 -10.81
N LEU A 215 36.66 62.78 -11.27
CA LEU A 215 37.43 63.13 -12.46
C LEU A 215 36.89 62.51 -13.78
N ASP A 216 35.93 61.63 -13.74
CA ASP A 216 35.41 60.92 -14.95
C ASP A 216 34.21 61.70 -15.50
N LYS A 217 34.44 62.63 -16.44
CA LYS A 217 33.40 63.41 -17.12
C LYS A 217 32.68 62.66 -18.26
N THR A 218 32.68 61.35 -18.26
CA THR A 218 31.98 60.58 -19.25
C THR A 218 30.46 60.65 -19.00
N PRO A 219 29.60 60.88 -20.04
CA PRO A 219 28.16 60.95 -19.86
C PRO A 219 27.65 59.65 -19.29
N MET A 220 26.89 59.75 -18.21
CA MET A 220 26.28 58.66 -17.49
C MET A 220 25.36 57.90 -18.47
N GLN A 221 25.78 56.77 -19.01
CA GLN A 221 24.85 55.88 -19.69
C GLN A 221 23.86 55.34 -18.63
N VAL A 222 22.61 55.81 -18.74
CA VAL A 222 21.49 55.35 -17.92
C VAL A 222 21.13 53.94 -18.40
N GLY A 223 21.92 52.98 -17.97
CA GLY A 223 21.57 51.59 -18.12
C GLY A 223 20.67 51.11 -16.99
N PRO A 224 20.05 49.92 -17.09
CA PRO A 224 19.29 49.36 -15.99
C PRO A 224 20.15 49.31 -14.73
N GLY A 225 19.68 49.97 -13.66
CA GLY A 225 20.39 50.04 -12.40
C GLY A 225 20.63 48.65 -11.81
N ALA A 226 21.77 48.51 -11.15
CA ALA A 226 22.02 47.31 -10.36
C ALA A 226 21.06 47.26 -9.17
N ILE A 227 20.56 46.09 -8.86
CA ILE A 227 19.74 45.81 -7.69
C ILE A 227 20.44 44.81 -6.78
N ASN A 228 20.24 44.97 -5.48
CA ASN A 228 20.60 43.98 -4.49
C ASN A 228 19.38 43.20 -4.12
N THR A 229 19.45 41.90 -4.29
CA THR A 229 18.36 40.96 -3.97
C THR A 229 18.81 40.05 -2.85
N SER A 230 18.14 40.12 -1.72
CA SER A 230 18.32 39.22 -0.59
C SER A 230 17.14 38.25 -0.48
N PHE A 231 17.42 37.03 -0.18
CA PHE A 231 16.42 35.98 0.02
C PHE A 231 16.97 34.86 0.90
N GLN A 232 16.06 34.08 1.46
CA GLN A 232 16.40 32.90 2.22
C GLN A 232 16.09 31.65 1.39
N LEU A 233 17.08 30.79 1.20
CA LEU A 233 16.91 29.47 0.62
C LEU A 233 16.68 28.46 1.74
N GLN A 234 15.57 27.73 1.70
CA GLN A 234 15.31 26.61 2.58
C GLN A 234 15.47 25.31 1.80
N VAL A 235 16.45 24.53 2.22
CA VAL A 235 16.76 23.23 1.65
C VAL A 235 16.09 22.17 2.50
N LEU A 236 15.23 21.37 1.87
CA LEU A 236 14.51 20.31 2.57
C LEU A 236 15.26 18.97 2.47
N MET A 237 15.37 18.30 3.60
CA MET A 237 16.02 16.99 3.72
C MET A 237 15.14 16.02 4.52
N PRO A 238 15.11 14.73 4.18
CA PRO A 238 14.44 13.74 5.00
C PRO A 238 15.21 13.51 6.31
N LEU A 239 14.48 13.38 7.41
CA LEU A 239 15.07 12.91 8.66
C LEU A 239 15.35 11.40 8.58
N SER A 240 16.46 10.98 9.15
CA SER A 240 16.73 9.55 9.33
C SER A 240 15.74 8.93 10.34
N PRO A 241 15.52 7.61 10.31
CA PRO A 241 14.64 6.95 11.29
C PRO A 241 15.04 7.22 12.74
N GLU A 242 16.32 7.34 13.02
CA GLU A 242 16.86 7.65 14.36
C GLU A 242 16.55 9.08 14.76
N GLU A 243 16.70 10.02 13.84
CA GLU A 243 16.37 11.44 14.06
C GLU A 243 14.86 11.66 14.22
N ILE A 244 14.02 10.90 13.49
CA ILE A 244 12.56 10.92 13.66
C ILE A 244 12.19 10.48 15.07
N ALA A 245 12.79 9.41 15.58
CA ALA A 245 12.55 8.95 16.95
C ALA A 245 12.99 10.00 17.99
N ALA A 246 14.13 10.65 17.78
CA ALA A 246 14.63 11.71 18.64
C ALA A 246 13.76 12.99 18.60
N ALA A 247 13.26 13.36 17.42
CA ALA A 247 12.34 14.48 17.24
C ALA A 247 11.00 14.23 17.92
N ALA A 248 10.46 13.00 17.79
CA ALA A 248 9.23 12.59 18.48
C ALA A 248 9.37 12.62 20.01
N ALA A 249 10.53 12.22 20.52
CA ALA A 249 10.82 12.29 21.97
C ALA A 249 10.89 13.73 22.48
N LYS A 250 11.37 14.67 21.68
CA LYS A 250 11.42 16.11 22.03
C LYS A 250 10.06 16.80 21.93
N ALA A 251 9.18 16.32 21.04
CA ALA A 251 7.85 16.87 20.84
C ALA A 251 6.83 16.35 21.88
N ALA A 252 7.16 15.31 22.64
CA ALA A 252 6.31 14.82 23.73
C ALA A 252 6.26 15.88 24.85
N PRO A 253 5.06 16.31 25.28
CA PRO A 253 4.92 17.27 26.35
C PRO A 253 5.57 16.72 27.63
N LYS A 254 6.52 17.46 28.19
CA LYS A 254 7.04 17.15 29.53
C LYS A 254 5.85 17.17 30.49
N LYS A 255 5.49 15.99 31.01
CA LYS A 255 4.52 15.85 32.09
C LYS A 255 5.06 16.49 33.37
#